data_cd83e329cc93c9ccdea915152d4704ad
#
_entry.id   cd83e329cc93c9ccdea915152d4704ad
#
_cell.length_a   1.000
_cell.length_b   1.000
_cell.length_c   1.000
_cell.angle_alpha   90.00
_cell.angle_beta   90.00
_cell.angle_gamma   90.00
#
_symmetry.space_group_name_H-M   'P 1'
#
loop_
_entity.id
_entity.type
_entity.pdbx_description
1 polymer ?
#
loop_
_entity_poly.entity_id
_entity_poly.type
_entity_poly.pdbx_seq_one_letter_code
_entity_poly.pdbx_strand_id
1 'polypeptide(L)'
;MFYDMVRGWFKKSAGNYNAFVKALLINDVEAMNEYMNVISEEIFSNFDVGTKPSKLQPERLVSCYDCNGVANGSSLNDSSNLYAMTRKSSRFYHGFVLGLMVDKRDDYIIKSNKESGFGRYDVMMIPRDTENSNLPGLILEFKVINHSMEKSLEETVKSALQQIEEKKYDTELLKAGVKKENIRHYGFAFEGKKVLIGTDE
;
A
#
# COMPACT_ATOMS: atom_id res chain seq x y z
N MET A 1 13.64 -14.49 8.03
CA MET A 1 13.86 -13.20 8.73
C MET A 1 12.70 -12.21 8.52
N PHE A 2 12.41 -11.67 7.31
CA PHE A 2 11.26 -10.78 7.09
C PHE A 2 9.91 -11.51 7.35
N TYR A 3 9.75 -12.71 6.86
CA TYR A 3 8.59 -13.58 7.08
C TYR A 3 8.34 -13.88 8.57
N ASP A 4 9.39 -14.17 9.34
CA ASP A 4 9.28 -14.45 10.77
C ASP A 4 8.96 -13.19 11.57
N MET A 5 9.43 -12.03 11.12
CA MET A 5 9.13 -10.73 11.70
C MET A 5 7.64 -10.38 11.49
N VAL A 6 7.14 -10.51 10.27
CA VAL A 6 5.72 -10.29 9.93
C VAL A 6 4.84 -11.27 10.69
N ARG A 7 5.19 -12.54 10.73
CA ARG A 7 4.48 -13.56 11.52
C ARG A 7 4.52 -13.26 13.03
N GLY A 8 5.62 -12.68 13.53
CA GLY A 8 5.74 -12.26 14.92
C GLY A 8 4.78 -11.14 15.30
N TRP A 9 4.55 -10.19 14.41
CA TRP A 9 3.60 -9.09 14.61
C TRP A 9 2.15 -9.60 14.76
N PHE A 10 1.81 -10.65 14.05
CA PHE A 10 0.45 -11.19 14.01
C PHE A 10 0.22 -12.39 14.97
N LYS A 11 1.24 -12.84 15.68
CA LYS A 11 1.15 -14.03 16.55
C LYS A 11 0.13 -13.91 17.69
N LYS A 12 -0.18 -12.67 18.13
CA LYS A 12 -1.23 -12.39 19.13
C LYS A 12 -2.63 -12.19 18.52
N SER A 13 -2.72 -12.00 17.20
CA SER A 13 -3.96 -11.72 16.47
C SER A 13 -4.19 -12.68 15.30
N ALA A 14 -3.87 -13.98 15.52
CA ALA A 14 -4.05 -14.99 14.47
C ALA A 14 -5.47 -15.05 13.86
N GLY A 15 -6.48 -14.56 14.61
CA GLY A 15 -7.83 -14.34 14.09
C GLY A 15 -7.96 -13.12 13.16
N ASN A 16 -7.22 -12.04 13.43
CA ASN A 16 -7.34 -10.78 12.70
C ASN A 16 -6.46 -10.71 11.44
N TYR A 17 -5.30 -11.38 11.44
CA TYR A 17 -4.45 -11.48 10.24
C TYR A 17 -5.22 -11.99 9.03
N ASN A 18 -6.07 -12.99 9.24
CA ASN A 18 -6.89 -13.58 8.20
C ASN A 18 -8.14 -12.73 7.87
N ALA A 19 -8.51 -11.75 8.72
CA ALA A 19 -9.72 -10.93 8.54
C ALA A 19 -9.58 -9.98 7.36
N PHE A 20 -8.45 -9.27 7.23
CA PHE A 20 -8.20 -8.39 6.09
C PHE A 20 -8.26 -9.12 4.75
N VAL A 21 -7.57 -10.27 4.65
CA VAL A 21 -7.54 -11.04 3.41
C VAL A 21 -8.91 -11.65 3.10
N LYS A 22 -9.68 -12.06 4.12
CA LYS A 22 -11.07 -12.49 3.92
C LYS A 22 -11.93 -11.37 3.39
N ALA A 23 -11.87 -10.19 4.02
CA ALA A 23 -12.61 -9.00 3.57
C ALA A 23 -12.27 -8.63 2.11
N LEU A 24 -10.99 -8.65 1.76
CA LEU A 24 -10.52 -8.40 0.40
C LEU A 24 -11.10 -9.41 -0.61
N LEU A 25 -11.13 -10.71 -0.27
CA LEU A 25 -11.65 -11.75 -1.16
C LEU A 25 -13.16 -11.70 -1.35
N ILE A 26 -13.92 -11.18 -0.38
CA ILE A 26 -15.38 -11.04 -0.46
C ILE A 26 -15.84 -9.62 -0.85
N ASN A 27 -14.89 -8.71 -1.13
CA ASN A 27 -15.12 -7.30 -1.46
C ASN A 27 -15.78 -6.49 -0.31
N ASP A 28 -15.47 -6.83 0.93
CA ASP A 28 -15.91 -6.07 2.10
C ASP A 28 -14.95 -4.90 2.37
N VAL A 29 -15.19 -3.79 1.66
CA VAL A 29 -14.35 -2.59 1.71
C VAL A 29 -14.39 -1.93 3.10
N GLU A 30 -15.52 -1.99 3.79
CA GLU A 30 -15.68 -1.43 5.14
C GLU A 30 -14.79 -2.16 6.14
N ALA A 31 -14.85 -3.49 6.16
CA ALA A 31 -14.00 -4.31 7.02
C ALA A 31 -12.50 -4.16 6.69
N MET A 32 -12.13 -3.99 5.41
CA MET A 32 -10.74 -3.69 5.03
C MET A 32 -10.27 -2.36 5.60
N ASN A 33 -11.09 -1.31 5.50
CA ASN A 33 -10.79 0.02 6.03
C ASN A 33 -10.66 0.01 7.55
N GLU A 34 -11.60 -0.63 8.25
CA GLU A 34 -11.55 -0.78 9.71
C GLU A 34 -10.26 -1.46 10.14
N TYR A 35 -9.95 -2.61 9.54
CA TYR A 35 -8.73 -3.36 9.85
C TYR A 35 -7.46 -2.53 9.66
N MET A 36 -7.32 -1.89 8.50
CA MET A 36 -6.10 -1.14 8.17
C MET A 36 -5.91 0.08 9.08
N ASN A 37 -6.97 0.79 9.44
CA ASN A 37 -6.87 1.95 10.32
C ASN A 37 -6.56 1.53 11.76
N VAL A 38 -7.17 0.46 12.28
CA VAL A 38 -6.85 -0.08 13.62
C VAL A 38 -5.36 -0.47 13.68
N ILE A 39 -4.88 -1.26 12.73
CA ILE A 39 -3.47 -1.69 12.69
C ILE A 39 -2.52 -0.48 12.54
N SER A 40 -2.88 0.48 11.70
CA SER A 40 -2.06 1.67 11.49
C SER A 40 -1.91 2.51 12.76
N GLU A 41 -2.99 2.69 13.51
CA GLU A 41 -2.95 3.44 14.77
C GLU A 41 -2.20 2.70 15.89
N GLU A 42 -2.42 1.40 16.02
CA GLU A 42 -1.88 0.61 17.13
C GLU A 42 -0.39 0.24 16.94
N ILE A 43 0.02 -0.05 15.71
CA ILE A 43 1.31 -0.67 15.44
C ILE A 43 2.31 0.28 14.76
N PHE A 44 1.86 1.11 13.80
CA PHE A 44 2.79 1.92 13.02
C PHE A 44 3.24 3.16 13.77
N SER A 45 4.53 3.45 13.71
CA SER A 45 5.06 4.72 14.17
C SER A 45 4.93 5.81 13.10
N ASN A 46 4.91 7.08 13.51
CA ASN A 46 4.96 8.20 12.57
C ASN A 46 6.21 8.19 11.69
N PHE A 47 7.29 7.55 12.15
CA PHE A 47 8.52 7.37 11.38
C PHE A 47 8.33 6.37 10.23
N ASP A 48 7.60 5.27 10.47
CA ASP A 48 7.33 4.24 9.46
C ASP A 48 6.48 4.80 8.33
N VAL A 49 5.45 5.58 8.69
CA VAL A 49 4.51 6.18 7.74
C VAL A 49 4.95 7.55 7.20
N GLY A 50 6.16 8.01 7.55
CA GLY A 50 6.78 9.20 6.97
C GLY A 50 6.16 10.54 7.40
N THR A 51 5.36 10.58 8.46
CA THR A 51 4.86 11.83 9.03
C THR A 51 5.91 12.49 9.91
N LYS A 52 6.15 13.79 9.71
CA LYS A 52 6.97 14.55 10.65
C LYS A 52 6.23 14.62 12.00
N PRO A 53 6.88 14.35 13.14
CA PRO A 53 6.26 14.62 14.43
C PRO A 53 5.87 16.10 14.51
N SER A 54 4.63 16.38 14.84
CA SER A 54 4.04 17.74 14.88
C SER A 54 4.66 18.70 15.91
N LYS A 55 5.66 18.25 16.65
CA LYS A 55 6.46 19.04 17.61
C LYS A 55 7.92 18.59 17.54
N LEU A 56 8.64 19.02 16.52
CA LEU A 56 10.08 19.19 16.66
C LEU A 56 10.27 20.40 17.58
N GLN A 57 10.57 20.14 18.87
CA GLN A 57 11.19 21.16 19.69
C GLN A 57 12.48 21.60 18.99
N PRO A 58 12.73 22.91 18.81
CA PRO A 58 13.91 23.42 18.09
C PRO A 58 15.24 22.97 18.68
N GLU A 59 15.23 22.41 19.91
CA GLU A 59 16.41 22.08 20.69
C GLU A 59 17.06 20.72 20.38
N ARG A 60 16.51 19.91 19.46
CA ARG A 60 17.11 18.66 19.00
C ARG A 60 17.36 18.62 17.49
N LEU A 61 17.84 19.72 16.94
CA LEU A 61 18.69 19.68 15.76
C LEU A 61 20.08 19.16 16.17
N VAL A 62 20.18 17.87 16.47
CA VAL A 62 21.47 17.20 16.43
C VAL A 62 21.86 17.25 14.96
N SER A 63 22.77 18.16 14.64
CA SER A 63 23.43 18.21 13.35
C SER A 63 23.96 16.81 13.07
N CYS A 64 23.43 16.15 12.05
CA CYS A 64 24.11 15.02 11.47
C CYS A 64 25.36 15.60 10.80
N TYR A 65 26.48 15.59 11.54
CA TYR A 65 27.78 15.78 10.93
C TYR A 65 28.00 14.60 9.98
N ASP A 66 28.23 14.90 8.70
CA ASP A 66 28.83 13.93 7.84
C ASP A 66 30.26 13.65 8.34
N CYS A 67 30.84 12.53 7.95
CA CYS A 67 32.15 12.08 8.40
C CYS A 67 33.30 13.04 8.03
N ASN A 68 33.01 14.19 7.42
CA ASN A 68 34.02 15.18 6.96
C ASN A 68 33.90 16.55 7.66
N GLY A 69 32.96 16.72 8.62
CA GLY A 69 32.93 17.91 9.48
C GLY A 69 32.58 19.24 8.80
N VAL A 70 32.02 19.23 7.61
CA VAL A 70 31.62 20.44 6.89
C VAL A 70 30.15 20.72 7.10
N ALA A 71 29.84 21.81 7.78
CA ALA A 71 28.47 22.31 7.92
C ALA A 71 28.02 22.92 6.57
N ASN A 72 27.42 22.11 5.71
CA ASN A 72 26.77 22.61 4.51
C ASN A 72 25.40 23.20 4.88
N GLY A 73 25.37 24.50 5.12
CA GLY A 73 24.16 25.32 5.21
C GLY A 73 23.50 25.44 3.84
N SER A 74 23.00 24.37 3.26
CA SER A 74 22.12 24.42 2.11
C SER A 74 20.69 24.34 2.60
N SER A 75 19.93 25.41 2.37
CA SER A 75 18.48 25.44 2.37
C SER A 75 17.98 24.32 1.43
N LEU A 76 17.79 23.13 1.97
CA LEU A 76 17.19 22.01 1.23
C LEU A 76 15.74 22.41 0.92
N ASN A 77 15.45 22.62 -0.35
CA ASN A 77 14.12 22.88 -0.85
C ASN A 77 13.13 21.85 -0.27
N ASP A 78 12.11 22.32 0.42
CA ASP A 78 11.06 21.51 1.08
C ASP A 78 10.46 20.44 0.15
N SER A 79 10.44 20.69 -1.15
CA SER A 79 9.88 19.79 -2.17
C SER A 79 10.65 18.47 -2.33
N SER A 80 11.98 18.47 -2.24
CA SER A 80 12.78 17.23 -2.40
C SER A 80 12.63 16.31 -1.18
N ASN A 81 12.54 16.90 0.02
CA ASN A 81 12.30 16.16 1.26
C ASN A 81 10.89 15.55 1.31
N LEU A 82 9.88 16.30 0.86
CA LEU A 82 8.50 15.84 0.80
C LEU A 82 8.37 14.64 -0.17
N TYR A 83 8.99 14.74 -1.35
CA TYR A 83 8.98 13.66 -2.35
C TYR A 83 9.69 12.39 -1.85
N ALA A 84 10.81 12.53 -1.14
CA ALA A 84 11.51 11.41 -0.54
C ALA A 84 10.69 10.73 0.58
N MET A 85 9.95 11.51 1.38
CA MET A 85 9.08 11.00 2.44
C MET A 85 7.86 10.27 1.89
N THR A 86 7.18 10.79 0.87
CA THR A 86 6.03 10.15 0.23
C THR A 86 6.42 8.81 -0.40
N ARG A 87 7.59 8.71 -1.06
CA ARG A 87 8.11 7.45 -1.59
C ARG A 87 8.42 6.43 -0.50
N LYS A 88 8.88 6.86 0.68
CA LYS A 88 9.19 5.98 1.81
C LYS A 88 7.90 5.40 2.39
N SER A 89 6.88 6.23 2.58
CA SER A 89 5.56 5.82 3.08
C SER A 89 4.88 4.81 2.16
N SER A 90 4.83 5.08 0.86
CA SER A 90 4.24 4.17 -0.12
C SER A 90 4.91 2.78 -0.08
N ARG A 91 6.24 2.73 0.02
CA ARG A 91 6.98 1.45 0.11
C ARG A 91 6.69 0.68 1.39
N PHE A 92 6.50 1.39 2.50
CA PHE A 92 6.17 0.77 3.77
C PHE A 92 4.81 0.07 3.71
N TYR A 93 3.77 0.79 3.30
CA TYR A 93 2.42 0.23 3.16
C TYR A 93 2.37 -0.90 2.12
N HIS A 94 3.06 -0.73 0.99
CA HIS A 94 3.17 -1.78 -0.01
C HIS A 94 3.78 -3.06 0.58
N GLY A 95 4.90 -2.96 1.30
CA GLY A 95 5.53 -4.11 1.95
C GLY A 95 4.65 -4.75 3.01
N PHE A 96 3.92 -3.94 3.78
CA PHE A 96 2.99 -4.42 4.80
C PHE A 96 1.83 -5.21 4.18
N VAL A 97 1.12 -4.62 3.20
CA VAL A 97 -0.02 -5.28 2.54
C VAL A 97 0.45 -6.53 1.78
N LEU A 98 1.59 -6.48 1.10
CA LEU A 98 2.17 -7.66 0.45
C LEU A 98 2.43 -8.78 1.47
N GLY A 99 2.90 -8.45 2.67
CA GLY A 99 3.09 -9.40 3.76
C GLY A 99 1.79 -10.08 4.21
N LEU A 100 0.66 -9.35 4.24
CA LEU A 100 -0.66 -9.92 4.54
C LEU A 100 -1.10 -10.96 3.51
N MET A 101 -0.68 -10.80 2.25
CA MET A 101 -1.08 -11.68 1.14
C MET A 101 -0.29 -12.99 1.07
N VAL A 102 0.88 -13.08 1.71
CA VAL A 102 1.82 -14.22 1.55
C VAL A 102 1.18 -15.58 1.86
N ASP A 103 0.25 -15.63 2.81
CA ASP A 103 -0.45 -16.88 3.15
C ASP A 103 -1.40 -17.39 2.05
N LYS A 104 -1.68 -16.55 1.05
CA LYS A 104 -2.51 -16.92 -0.11
C LYS A 104 -1.73 -17.48 -1.29
N ARG A 105 -0.42 -17.67 -1.16
CA ARG A 105 0.44 -18.21 -2.23
C ARG A 105 0.03 -19.60 -2.75
N ASP A 106 -0.69 -20.36 -1.93
CA ASP A 106 -1.17 -21.70 -2.32
C ASP A 106 -2.37 -21.60 -3.27
N ASP A 107 -3.21 -20.57 -3.10
CA ASP A 107 -4.38 -20.31 -3.94
C ASP A 107 -4.05 -19.31 -5.08
N TYR A 108 -3.03 -18.45 -4.91
CA TYR A 108 -2.72 -17.34 -5.80
C TYR A 108 -1.25 -17.29 -6.23
N ILE A 109 -1.03 -16.80 -7.44
CA ILE A 109 0.27 -16.28 -7.88
C ILE A 109 0.28 -14.80 -7.53
N ILE A 110 1.09 -14.40 -6.55
CA ILE A 110 1.20 -13.02 -6.09
C ILE A 110 2.38 -12.36 -6.80
N LYS A 111 2.12 -11.24 -7.46
CA LYS A 111 3.12 -10.44 -8.17
C LYS A 111 3.16 -9.04 -7.60
N SER A 112 4.36 -8.48 -7.49
CA SER A 112 4.60 -7.16 -6.95
C SER A 112 5.52 -6.35 -7.86
N ASN A 113 5.19 -5.08 -8.10
CA ASN A 113 5.98 -4.12 -8.88
C ASN A 113 6.38 -4.63 -10.27
N LYS A 114 5.50 -5.34 -10.96
CA LYS A 114 5.75 -5.82 -12.33
C LYS A 114 5.08 -4.95 -13.37
N GLU A 115 5.66 -4.93 -14.55
CA GLU A 115 5.10 -4.24 -15.71
C GLU A 115 3.94 -5.04 -16.29
N SER A 116 2.82 -4.37 -16.55
CA SER A 116 1.66 -4.90 -17.24
C SER A 116 0.95 -3.79 -18.01
N GLY A 117 0.44 -4.10 -19.18
CA GLY A 117 -0.19 -3.10 -20.03
C GLY A 117 0.77 -1.96 -20.38
N PHE A 118 0.40 -0.74 -20.03
CA PHE A 118 1.18 0.47 -20.28
C PHE A 118 1.86 1.05 -19.03
N GLY A 119 2.06 0.23 -17.99
CA GLY A 119 2.69 0.70 -16.76
C GLY A 119 3.09 -0.43 -15.82
N ARG A 120 3.33 -0.08 -14.56
CA ARG A 120 3.72 -1.00 -13.51
C ARG A 120 2.71 -0.90 -12.38
N TYR A 121 2.05 -2.02 -12.08
CA TYR A 121 1.16 -2.15 -10.93
C TYR A 121 1.93 -2.42 -9.63
N ASP A 122 1.33 -2.09 -8.51
CA ASP A 122 1.96 -2.34 -7.21
C ASP A 122 1.81 -3.80 -6.77
N VAL A 123 0.59 -4.31 -6.70
CA VAL A 123 0.33 -5.72 -6.36
C VAL A 123 -0.76 -6.30 -7.27
N MET A 124 -0.53 -7.52 -7.73
CA MET A 124 -1.51 -8.31 -8.46
C MET A 124 -1.59 -9.73 -7.88
N MET A 125 -2.80 -10.24 -7.72
CA MET A 125 -3.06 -11.60 -7.31
C MET A 125 -3.82 -12.35 -8.40
N ILE A 126 -3.18 -13.36 -8.98
CA ILE A 126 -3.74 -14.20 -10.04
C ILE A 126 -4.16 -15.54 -9.42
N PRO A 127 -5.44 -15.92 -9.44
CA PRO A 127 -5.85 -17.22 -8.93
C PRO A 127 -5.13 -18.35 -9.71
N ARG A 128 -4.69 -19.40 -9.00
CA ARG A 128 -4.09 -20.57 -9.64
C ARG A 128 -5.15 -21.41 -10.36
N ASP A 129 -6.36 -21.42 -9.82
CA ASP A 129 -7.54 -22.00 -10.44
C ASP A 129 -8.44 -20.86 -10.96
N THR A 130 -8.28 -20.52 -12.24
CA THR A 130 -9.00 -19.43 -12.90
C THR A 130 -10.46 -19.77 -13.23
N GLU A 131 -10.83 -21.04 -13.14
CA GLU A 131 -12.22 -21.49 -13.31
C GLU A 131 -13.04 -21.33 -12.03
N ASN A 132 -12.37 -21.18 -10.89
CA ASN A 132 -13.02 -20.99 -9.60
C ASN A 132 -13.47 -19.53 -9.42
N SER A 133 -14.77 -19.28 -9.64
CA SER A 133 -15.36 -17.94 -9.50
C SER A 133 -15.30 -17.35 -8.08
N ASN A 134 -15.02 -18.17 -7.06
CA ASN A 134 -14.81 -17.69 -5.68
C ASN A 134 -13.42 -17.12 -5.43
N LEU A 135 -12.50 -17.26 -6.39
CA LEU A 135 -11.16 -16.73 -6.34
C LEU A 135 -10.98 -15.62 -7.37
N PRO A 136 -11.29 -14.36 -7.03
CA PRO A 136 -11.16 -13.24 -7.97
C PRO A 136 -9.70 -12.92 -8.28
N GLY A 137 -9.45 -12.43 -9.49
CA GLY A 137 -8.20 -11.75 -9.80
C GLY A 137 -8.22 -10.36 -9.16
N LEU A 138 -7.14 -9.96 -8.51
CA LEU A 138 -7.08 -8.70 -7.76
C LEU A 138 -5.93 -7.83 -8.25
N ILE A 139 -6.19 -6.54 -8.39
CA ILE A 139 -5.21 -5.49 -8.66
C ILE A 139 -5.30 -4.45 -7.57
N LEU A 140 -4.16 -4.18 -6.91
CA LEU A 140 -4.06 -3.19 -5.85
C LEU A 140 -3.05 -2.12 -6.25
N GLU A 141 -3.46 -0.86 -6.14
CA GLU A 141 -2.62 0.31 -6.41
C GLU A 141 -2.54 1.18 -5.15
N PHE A 142 -1.33 1.60 -4.78
CA PHE A 142 -1.04 2.32 -3.53
C PHE A 142 -0.61 3.75 -3.81
N LYS A 143 -1.31 4.72 -3.23
CA LYS A 143 -0.95 6.14 -3.35
C LYS A 143 -0.91 6.82 -2.00
N VAL A 144 0.08 7.67 -1.81
CA VAL A 144 0.11 8.64 -0.71
C VAL A 144 -0.46 9.94 -1.24
N ILE A 145 -1.36 10.56 -0.47
CA ILE A 145 -2.01 11.82 -0.85
C ILE A 145 -0.98 12.88 -1.25
N ASN A 146 -1.23 13.54 -2.35
CA ASN A 146 -0.47 14.70 -2.79
C ASN A 146 -1.29 15.97 -2.57
N HIS A 147 -1.12 16.62 -1.44
CA HIS A 147 -1.87 17.84 -1.07
C HIS A 147 -1.72 19.02 -2.05
N SER A 148 -0.78 18.96 -3.00
CA SER A 148 -0.69 19.94 -4.08
C SER A 148 -1.71 19.72 -5.19
N MET A 149 -2.25 18.50 -5.30
CA MET A 149 -3.15 18.09 -6.39
C MET A 149 -4.48 17.51 -5.88
N GLU A 150 -4.48 16.94 -4.68
CA GLU A 150 -5.59 16.20 -4.10
C GLU A 150 -6.01 16.82 -2.77
N LYS A 151 -7.32 16.95 -2.54
CA LYS A 151 -7.88 17.57 -1.34
C LYS A 151 -8.28 16.56 -0.27
N SER A 152 -8.45 15.29 -0.67
CA SER A 152 -8.92 14.25 0.23
C SER A 152 -8.40 12.88 -0.18
N LEU A 153 -8.49 11.90 0.74
CA LEU A 153 -8.12 10.52 0.47
C LEU A 153 -9.03 9.86 -0.59
N GLU A 154 -10.28 10.31 -0.70
CA GLU A 154 -11.22 9.83 -1.73
C GLU A 154 -10.73 10.21 -3.14
N GLU A 155 -10.18 11.42 -3.32
CA GLU A 155 -9.57 11.83 -4.58
C GLU A 155 -8.33 10.99 -4.89
N THR A 156 -7.54 10.66 -3.88
CA THR A 156 -6.37 9.79 -4.02
C THR A 156 -6.77 8.35 -4.40
N VAL A 157 -7.81 7.79 -3.77
CA VAL A 157 -8.38 6.49 -4.15
C VAL A 157 -8.82 6.50 -5.60
N LYS A 158 -9.59 7.53 -5.99
CA LYS A 158 -10.06 7.67 -7.38
C LYS A 158 -8.90 7.75 -8.37
N SER A 159 -7.84 8.49 -8.03
CA SER A 159 -6.62 8.58 -8.83
C SER A 159 -5.91 7.21 -8.95
N ALA A 160 -5.92 6.39 -7.90
CA ALA A 160 -5.36 5.04 -7.95
C ALA A 160 -6.16 4.12 -8.87
N LEU A 161 -7.48 4.10 -8.75
CA LEU A 161 -8.38 3.31 -9.61
C LEU A 161 -8.29 3.74 -11.07
N GLN A 162 -8.27 5.05 -11.34
CA GLN A 162 -8.08 5.59 -12.68
C GLN A 162 -6.76 5.12 -13.30
N GLN A 163 -5.68 5.05 -12.53
CA GLN A 163 -4.40 4.54 -13.02
C GLN A 163 -4.48 3.08 -13.45
N ILE A 164 -5.20 2.22 -12.69
CA ILE A 164 -5.39 0.81 -13.05
C ILE A 164 -6.06 0.71 -14.42
N GLU A 165 -7.13 1.50 -14.64
CA GLU A 165 -7.89 1.51 -15.89
C GLU A 165 -7.07 2.05 -17.07
N GLU A 166 -6.47 3.24 -16.93
CA GLU A 166 -5.67 3.88 -17.98
C GLU A 166 -4.47 3.03 -18.41
N LYS A 167 -3.83 2.35 -17.48
CA LYS A 167 -2.66 1.50 -17.72
C LYS A 167 -3.04 0.08 -18.16
N LYS A 168 -4.33 -0.27 -18.18
CA LYS A 168 -4.86 -1.57 -18.61
C LYS A 168 -4.19 -2.74 -17.90
N TYR A 169 -4.07 -2.65 -16.58
CA TYR A 169 -3.42 -3.71 -15.80
C TYR A 169 -4.15 -5.05 -15.87
N ASP A 170 -5.46 -5.07 -16.17
CA ASP A 170 -6.27 -6.28 -16.39
C ASP A 170 -5.70 -7.22 -17.46
N THR A 171 -4.93 -6.66 -18.40
CA THR A 171 -4.39 -7.43 -19.52
C THR A 171 -3.65 -8.69 -19.10
N GLU A 172 -2.96 -8.64 -17.95
CA GLU A 172 -2.22 -9.79 -17.43
C GLU A 172 -3.15 -10.84 -16.82
N LEU A 173 -4.19 -10.42 -16.07
CA LEU A 173 -5.21 -11.31 -15.50
C LEU A 173 -6.03 -12.00 -16.61
N LEU A 174 -6.45 -11.23 -17.61
CA LEU A 174 -7.18 -11.77 -18.78
C LEU A 174 -6.34 -12.78 -19.54
N LYS A 175 -5.04 -12.53 -19.78
CA LYS A 175 -4.11 -13.47 -20.39
C LYS A 175 -3.90 -14.74 -19.55
N ALA A 176 -4.01 -14.63 -18.24
CA ALA A 176 -3.94 -15.78 -17.33
C ALA A 176 -5.25 -16.63 -17.32
N GLY A 177 -6.31 -16.17 -18.00
CA GLY A 177 -7.59 -16.87 -18.07
C GLY A 177 -8.63 -16.41 -17.05
N VAL A 178 -8.34 -15.35 -16.27
CA VAL A 178 -9.34 -14.79 -15.34
C VAL A 178 -10.42 -14.08 -16.15
N LYS A 179 -11.70 -14.37 -15.87
CA LYS A 179 -12.81 -13.70 -16.53
C LYS A 179 -12.92 -12.26 -16.08
N LYS A 180 -13.32 -11.35 -16.98
CA LYS A 180 -13.38 -9.91 -16.69
C LYS A 180 -14.31 -9.60 -15.50
N GLU A 181 -15.43 -10.26 -15.42
CA GLU A 181 -16.40 -10.12 -14.32
C GLU A 181 -15.89 -10.64 -12.96
N ASN A 182 -14.75 -11.31 -12.94
CA ASN A 182 -14.09 -11.82 -11.73
C ASN A 182 -12.78 -11.09 -11.43
N ILE A 183 -12.56 -9.93 -12.04
CA ILE A 183 -11.43 -9.04 -11.73
C ILE A 183 -11.95 -7.93 -10.83
N ARG A 184 -11.18 -7.60 -9.78
CA ARG A 184 -11.49 -6.51 -8.85
C ARG A 184 -10.29 -5.59 -8.71
N HIS A 185 -10.58 -4.30 -8.63
CA HIS A 185 -9.61 -3.23 -8.46
C HIS A 185 -9.75 -2.59 -7.09
N TYR A 186 -8.62 -2.33 -6.46
CA TYR A 186 -8.58 -1.64 -5.18
C TYR A 186 -7.56 -0.51 -5.22
N GLY A 187 -8.04 0.71 -4.93
CA GLY A 187 -7.21 1.87 -4.69
C GLY A 187 -6.97 2.03 -3.19
N PHE A 188 -5.71 2.13 -2.80
CA PHE A 188 -5.29 2.38 -1.41
C PHE A 188 -4.70 3.77 -1.32
N ALA A 189 -5.31 4.63 -0.52
CA ALA A 189 -4.84 5.98 -0.25
C ALA A 189 -4.32 6.10 1.18
N PHE A 190 -3.18 6.78 1.35
CA PHE A 190 -2.52 6.94 2.64
C PHE A 190 -2.23 8.40 2.95
N GLU A 191 -2.50 8.81 4.20
CA GLU A 191 -2.09 10.09 4.78
C GLU A 191 -1.56 9.85 6.19
N GLY A 192 -0.23 9.73 6.33
CA GLY A 192 0.34 9.30 7.59
C GLY A 192 -0.22 7.95 8.01
N LYS A 193 -0.89 7.88 9.17
CA LYS A 193 -1.53 6.67 9.67
C LYS A 193 -2.94 6.43 9.12
N LYS A 194 -3.56 7.44 8.50
CA LYS A 194 -4.89 7.28 7.90
C LYS A 194 -4.80 6.47 6.61
N VAL A 195 -5.70 5.52 6.47
CA VAL A 195 -5.83 4.67 5.29
C VAL A 195 -7.26 4.73 4.80
N LEU A 196 -7.43 4.91 3.50
CA LEU A 196 -8.71 4.76 2.81
C LEU A 196 -8.54 3.80 1.65
N ILE A 197 -9.39 2.78 1.60
CA ILE A 197 -9.46 1.79 0.53
C ILE A 197 -10.78 1.95 -0.17
N GLY A 198 -10.77 1.90 -1.49
CA GLY A 198 -11.97 1.90 -2.31
C GLY A 198 -11.83 1.00 -3.52
N THR A 199 -12.96 0.73 -4.17
CA THR A 199 -13.10 -0.09 -5.37
C THR A 199 -13.86 0.69 -6.45
N ASP A 200 -13.84 0.20 -7.67
CA ASP A 200 -14.51 0.75 -8.84
C ASP A 200 -15.96 0.25 -9.04
N GLU A 201 -16.50 -0.50 -8.07
CA GLU A 201 -17.90 -0.94 -8.05
C GLU A 201 -18.86 0.13 -7.51
#